data_aadf164c73a62aa02c2aa2b0d35af08d
#
_entry.id   aadf164c73a62aa02c2aa2b0d35af08d
#
_cell.length_a   1.000
_cell.length_b   1.000
_cell.length_c   1.000
_cell.angle_alpha   90.00
_cell.angle_beta   90.00
_cell.angle_gamma   90.00
#
_symmetry.space_group_name_H-M   'P 1'
#
loop_
_entity.id
_entity.type
_entity.pdbx_description
1 polymer ?
#
loop_
_entity_poly.entity_id
_entity_poly.type
_entity_poly.pdbx_seq_one_letter_code
_entity_poly.pdbx_strand_id
1 'polypeptide(L)'
;HQAYDLFKGNAKINTYKSLKWHLLVLWYLNPQLDPDEFNSLSEFIADKENGFTTFSISKNGLERITHDIYMCDLDKPPTNRLRKVVFKMSSGLEKHEKLSIVGKLIGRSKRVHADDVYECMISLHDMNKKITIRAISDALGCSSRTVHRNMCDELKREKELLNREI
;
A
#
# COMPACT_ATOMS: atom_id res chain seq x y z
N HIS A 1 1.36 -19.94 -15.36
CA HIS A 1 1.04 -18.54 -15.13
C HIS A 1 2.29 -17.68 -15.21
N GLN A 2 2.17 -16.49 -15.79
CA GLN A 2 3.25 -15.52 -15.74
C GLN A 2 3.27 -14.86 -14.35
N ALA A 3 4.40 -15.01 -13.68
CA ALA A 3 4.66 -14.34 -12.41
C ALA A 3 5.76 -13.31 -12.62
N TYR A 4 5.66 -12.21 -11.94
CA TYR A 4 6.70 -11.19 -11.93
C TYR A 4 7.60 -11.32 -10.69
N ASP A 5 8.68 -10.57 -10.67
CA ASP A 5 9.79 -10.79 -9.73
C ASP A 5 9.43 -10.74 -8.25
N LEU A 6 8.32 -10.07 -7.89
CA LEU A 6 7.87 -10.03 -6.51
C LEU A 6 7.66 -11.44 -5.92
N PHE A 7 7.05 -12.33 -6.69
CA PHE A 7 6.78 -13.70 -6.24
C PHE A 7 8.02 -14.61 -6.26
N LYS A 8 9.08 -14.15 -6.88
CA LYS A 8 10.37 -14.85 -6.92
C LYS A 8 11.33 -14.41 -5.81
N GLY A 9 11.07 -13.26 -5.21
CA GLY A 9 11.92 -12.67 -4.17
C GLY A 9 11.40 -12.93 -2.75
N ASN A 10 12.12 -12.37 -1.77
CA ASN A 10 11.74 -12.43 -0.35
C ASN A 10 10.76 -11.32 0.05
N ALA A 11 10.34 -10.48 -0.89
CA ALA A 11 9.37 -9.42 -0.63
C ALA A 11 8.01 -10.00 -0.27
N LYS A 12 7.34 -9.37 0.70
CA LYS A 12 6.04 -9.77 1.17
C LYS A 12 5.00 -8.70 0.86
N ILE A 13 3.78 -9.15 0.65
CA ILE A 13 2.61 -8.27 0.52
C ILE A 13 2.13 -7.92 1.92
N ASN A 14 2.21 -6.64 2.29
CA ASN A 14 2.02 -6.18 3.66
C ASN A 14 0.74 -5.37 3.88
N THR A 15 0.04 -4.99 2.80
CA THR A 15 -1.18 -4.17 2.85
C THR A 15 -2.23 -4.70 1.88
N TYR A 16 -3.48 -4.37 2.11
CA TYR A 16 -4.57 -4.69 1.17
C TYR A 16 -4.37 -3.99 -0.17
N LYS A 17 -3.89 -2.76 -0.15
CA LYS A 17 -3.61 -2.00 -1.36
C LYS A 17 -2.50 -2.66 -2.18
N SER A 18 -1.46 -3.13 -1.54
CA SER A 18 -0.39 -3.90 -2.19
C SER A 18 -0.91 -5.22 -2.74
N LEU A 19 -1.73 -5.95 -1.98
CA LEU A 19 -2.36 -7.18 -2.44
C LEU A 19 -3.19 -6.95 -3.69
N LYS A 20 -4.07 -5.96 -3.68
CA LYS A 20 -4.89 -5.58 -4.83
C LYS A 20 -4.04 -5.28 -6.05
N TRP A 21 -2.98 -4.51 -5.88
CA TRP A 21 -2.08 -4.17 -6.98
C TRP A 21 -1.41 -5.40 -7.59
N HIS A 22 -0.92 -6.31 -6.77
CA HIS A 22 -0.25 -7.52 -7.23
C HIS A 22 -1.21 -8.48 -7.93
N LEU A 23 -2.43 -8.62 -7.43
CA LEU A 23 -3.47 -9.42 -8.07
C LEU A 23 -3.91 -8.79 -9.40
N LEU A 24 -4.00 -7.47 -9.48
CA LEU A 24 -4.30 -6.75 -10.72
C LEU A 24 -3.22 -6.97 -11.79
N VAL A 25 -1.95 -6.90 -11.41
CA VAL A 25 -0.84 -7.20 -12.33
C VAL A 25 -0.88 -8.65 -12.82
N LEU A 26 -1.16 -9.60 -11.92
CA LEU A 26 -1.34 -11.00 -12.28
C LEU A 26 -2.48 -11.22 -13.27
N TRP A 27 -3.62 -10.58 -13.03
CA TRP A 27 -4.78 -10.62 -13.92
C TRP A 27 -4.45 -10.06 -15.30
N TYR A 28 -3.76 -8.91 -15.33
CA TYR A 28 -3.33 -8.28 -16.57
C TYR A 28 -2.33 -9.15 -17.36
N LEU A 29 -1.37 -9.77 -16.69
CA LEU A 29 -0.33 -10.59 -17.34
C LEU A 29 -0.83 -11.96 -17.83
N ASN A 30 -1.96 -12.41 -17.33
CA ASN A 30 -2.51 -13.73 -17.63
C ASN A 30 -3.95 -13.64 -18.17
N PRO A 31 -4.16 -13.07 -19.37
CA PRO A 31 -5.50 -12.87 -19.93
C PRO A 31 -6.26 -14.17 -20.23
N GLN A 32 -5.57 -15.31 -20.21
CA GLN A 32 -6.14 -16.63 -20.41
C GLN A 32 -6.81 -17.20 -19.14
N LEU A 33 -6.59 -16.62 -17.97
CA LEU A 33 -7.24 -17.05 -16.74
C LEU A 33 -8.74 -16.75 -16.78
N ASP A 34 -9.56 -17.74 -16.46
CA ASP A 34 -10.94 -17.47 -16.18
C ASP A 34 -11.17 -16.93 -14.75
N PRO A 35 -12.34 -16.36 -14.44
CA PRO A 35 -12.60 -15.79 -13.13
C PRO A 35 -12.46 -16.79 -11.97
N ASP A 36 -12.83 -18.05 -12.15
CA ASP A 36 -12.76 -19.06 -11.11
C ASP A 36 -11.32 -19.49 -10.83
N GLU A 37 -10.52 -19.65 -11.87
CA GLU A 37 -9.08 -19.89 -11.75
C GLU A 37 -8.38 -18.71 -11.07
N PHE A 38 -8.72 -17.48 -11.44
CA PHE A 38 -8.16 -16.29 -10.82
C PHE A 38 -8.56 -16.16 -9.35
N ASN A 39 -9.79 -16.46 -8.99
CA ASN A 39 -10.23 -16.46 -7.59
C ASN A 39 -9.45 -17.48 -6.77
N SER A 40 -9.29 -18.70 -7.29
CA SER A 40 -8.51 -19.74 -6.61
C SER A 40 -7.04 -19.33 -6.42
N LEU A 41 -6.44 -18.70 -7.41
CA LEU A 41 -5.08 -18.17 -7.33
C LEU A 41 -4.99 -17.02 -6.32
N SER A 42 -5.97 -16.15 -6.30
CA SER A 42 -6.05 -15.03 -5.35
C SER A 42 -6.19 -15.51 -3.91
N GLU A 43 -7.00 -16.52 -3.65
CA GLU A 43 -7.11 -17.17 -2.34
C GLU A 43 -5.78 -17.78 -1.91
N PHE A 44 -5.10 -18.46 -2.81
CA PHE A 44 -3.78 -19.05 -2.53
C PHE A 44 -2.74 -17.98 -2.16
N ILE A 45 -2.68 -16.88 -2.89
CA ILE A 45 -1.74 -15.77 -2.62
C ILE A 45 -2.11 -15.05 -1.33
N ALA A 46 -3.38 -14.84 -1.07
CA ALA A 46 -3.87 -14.14 0.12
C ALA A 46 -3.78 -14.98 1.40
N ASP A 47 -3.61 -16.29 1.28
CA ASP A 47 -3.40 -17.15 2.45
C ASP A 47 -2.01 -16.90 3.03
N LYS A 48 -2.00 -16.42 4.27
CA LYS A 48 -0.78 -16.13 5.02
C LYS A 48 0.16 -17.34 5.14
N GLU A 49 -0.39 -18.53 5.24
CA GLU A 49 0.38 -19.77 5.37
C GLU A 49 1.25 -20.07 4.14
N ASN A 50 0.87 -19.56 2.97
CA ASN A 50 1.65 -19.70 1.74
C ASN A 50 2.83 -18.70 1.65
N GLY A 51 2.93 -17.76 2.57
CA GLY A 51 4.10 -16.91 2.73
C GLY A 51 4.19 -15.70 1.82
N PHE A 52 3.20 -15.38 1.00
CA PHE A 52 3.17 -14.19 0.15
C PHE A 52 2.69 -12.95 0.90
N THR A 53 1.77 -13.12 1.84
CA THR A 53 1.18 -12.04 2.63
C THR A 53 1.58 -12.15 4.10
N THR A 54 1.64 -11.02 4.78
CA THR A 54 1.98 -10.95 6.21
C THR A 54 0.76 -10.77 7.11
N PHE A 55 -0.42 -10.64 6.54
CA PHE A 55 -1.67 -10.39 7.24
C PHE A 55 -2.74 -11.41 6.81
N SER A 56 -3.75 -11.56 7.62
CA SER A 56 -4.93 -12.35 7.27
C SER A 56 -6.02 -11.46 6.70
N ILE A 57 -6.61 -11.87 5.60
CA ILE A 57 -7.74 -11.18 4.98
C ILE A 57 -8.98 -12.06 5.06
N SER A 58 -10.14 -11.46 5.33
CA SER A 58 -11.41 -12.17 5.29
C SER A 58 -11.80 -12.54 3.85
N LYS A 59 -12.60 -13.60 3.70
CA LYS A 59 -13.12 -14.00 2.39
C LYS A 59 -13.85 -12.84 1.70
N ASN A 60 -14.70 -12.13 2.43
CA ASN A 60 -15.43 -10.97 1.91
C ASN A 60 -14.49 -9.83 1.48
N GLY A 61 -13.40 -9.60 2.22
CA GLY A 61 -12.38 -8.61 1.87
C GLY A 61 -11.67 -8.97 0.57
N LEU A 62 -11.31 -10.24 0.40
CA LEU A 62 -10.68 -10.72 -0.82
C LEU A 62 -11.63 -10.66 -2.03
N GLU A 63 -12.89 -11.05 -1.86
CA GLU A 63 -13.91 -10.96 -2.90
C GLU A 63 -14.12 -9.52 -3.38
N ARG A 64 -14.07 -8.54 -2.50
CA ARG A 64 -14.13 -7.12 -2.89
C ARG A 64 -12.93 -6.72 -3.74
N ILE A 65 -11.74 -7.16 -3.37
CA ILE A 65 -10.51 -6.88 -4.13
C ILE A 65 -10.60 -7.50 -5.52
N THR A 66 -10.97 -8.76 -5.63
CA THR A 66 -11.09 -9.46 -6.93
C THR A 66 -12.20 -8.87 -7.80
N HIS A 67 -13.33 -8.49 -7.19
CA HIS A 67 -14.41 -7.80 -7.92
C HIS A 67 -13.93 -6.46 -8.50
N ASP A 68 -13.24 -5.65 -7.72
CA ASP A 68 -12.67 -4.38 -8.20
C ASP A 68 -11.68 -4.59 -9.36
N ILE A 69 -10.94 -5.68 -9.33
CA ILE A 69 -9.98 -6.04 -10.39
C ILE A 69 -10.71 -6.41 -11.68
N TYR A 70 -11.81 -7.14 -11.61
CA TYR A 70 -12.62 -7.47 -12.80
C TYR A 70 -13.21 -6.25 -13.48
N MET A 71 -13.45 -5.17 -12.71
CA MET A 71 -13.99 -3.92 -13.24
C MET A 71 -12.91 -3.00 -13.84
N CYS A 72 -11.64 -3.37 -13.77
CA CYS A 72 -10.55 -2.60 -14.34
C CYS A 72 -10.45 -2.78 -15.87
N ASP A 73 -10.15 -1.70 -16.56
CA ASP A 73 -9.85 -1.72 -17.99
C ASP A 73 -8.48 -2.40 -18.24
N LEU A 74 -8.50 -3.55 -18.90
CA LEU A 74 -7.30 -4.31 -19.23
C LEU A 74 -6.59 -3.83 -20.51
N ASP A 75 -7.17 -2.90 -21.23
CA ASP A 75 -6.53 -2.31 -22.43
C ASP A 75 -5.35 -1.42 -22.05
N LYS A 76 -5.29 -1.02 -20.79
CA LYS A 76 -4.20 -0.21 -20.22
C LYS A 76 -3.46 -0.98 -19.14
N PRO A 77 -2.11 -0.97 -19.18
CA PRO A 77 -1.34 -1.62 -18.12
C PRO A 77 -1.62 -0.97 -16.77
N PRO A 78 -1.67 -1.76 -15.68
CA PRO A 78 -1.80 -1.21 -14.35
C PRO A 78 -0.64 -0.28 -14.04
N THR A 79 -0.96 0.87 -13.47
CA THR A 79 0.05 1.87 -13.06
C THR A 79 0.07 1.99 -11.55
N ASN A 80 1.24 1.85 -10.97
CA ASN A 80 1.46 2.14 -9.56
C ASN A 80 2.08 3.53 -9.43
N ARG A 81 1.55 4.35 -8.52
CA ARG A 81 2.18 5.64 -8.24
C ARG A 81 3.51 5.41 -7.54
N LEU A 82 4.57 5.94 -8.15
CA LEU A 82 5.86 5.98 -7.51
C LEU A 82 5.78 6.83 -6.23
N ARG A 83 6.54 6.44 -5.22
CA ARG A 83 6.67 7.27 -4.01
C ARG A 83 7.28 8.62 -4.38
N LYS A 84 6.77 9.69 -3.80
CA LYS A 84 7.28 11.06 -4.04
C LYS A 84 8.73 11.21 -3.59
N VAL A 85 9.11 10.51 -2.55
CA VAL A 85 10.44 10.58 -1.96
C VAL A 85 10.98 9.17 -1.74
N VAL A 86 12.17 8.93 -2.29
CA VAL A 86 12.93 7.69 -2.07
C VAL A 86 14.32 8.08 -1.59
N PHE A 87 14.71 7.53 -0.44
CA PHE A 87 16.05 7.73 0.09
C PHE A 87 16.98 6.62 -0.37
N LYS A 88 18.18 6.98 -0.82
CA LYS A 88 19.23 5.99 -1.09
C LYS A 88 19.64 5.33 0.23
N MET A 89 19.94 4.04 0.20
CA MET A 89 20.40 3.32 1.40
C MET A 89 21.67 3.93 2.00
N SER A 90 22.50 4.51 1.17
CA SER A 90 23.75 5.20 1.55
C SER A 90 23.60 6.68 1.88
N SER A 91 22.39 7.17 2.11
CA SER A 91 22.14 8.61 2.32
C SER A 91 22.75 9.18 3.61
N GLY A 92 23.10 8.32 4.58
CA GLY A 92 23.64 8.75 5.87
C GLY A 92 22.65 9.52 6.76
N LEU A 93 21.40 9.67 6.33
CA LEU A 93 20.36 10.41 7.04
C LEU A 93 19.75 9.58 8.16
N GLU A 94 19.60 10.18 9.32
CA GLU A 94 18.87 9.62 10.45
C GLU A 94 17.37 9.53 10.14
N LYS A 95 16.66 8.65 10.86
CA LYS A 95 15.21 8.42 10.64
C LYS A 95 14.38 9.70 10.77
N HIS A 96 14.69 10.54 11.76
CA HIS A 96 13.97 11.79 11.98
C HIS A 96 14.25 12.83 10.88
N GLU A 97 15.47 12.85 10.33
CA GLU A 97 15.84 13.73 9.21
C GLU A 97 15.08 13.34 7.93
N LYS A 98 15.01 12.05 7.64
CA LYS A 98 14.21 11.53 6.51
C LYS A 98 12.74 11.94 6.63
N LEU A 99 12.14 11.80 7.81
CA LEU A 99 10.76 12.21 8.04
C LEU A 99 10.57 13.73 7.89
N SER A 100 11.51 14.53 8.39
CA SER A 100 11.50 15.97 8.21
C SER A 100 11.55 16.39 6.74
N ILE A 101 12.38 15.75 5.94
CA ILE A 101 12.48 16.01 4.50
C ILE A 101 11.17 15.67 3.79
N VAL A 102 10.60 14.51 4.07
CA VAL A 102 9.30 14.09 3.51
C VAL A 102 8.22 15.10 3.86
N GLY A 103 8.12 15.50 5.13
CA GLY A 103 7.16 16.49 5.61
C GLY A 103 7.31 17.83 4.91
N LYS A 104 8.53 18.33 4.74
CA LYS A 104 8.82 19.60 4.05
C LYS A 104 8.44 19.55 2.57
N LEU A 105 8.74 18.46 1.88
CA LEU A 105 8.43 18.29 0.45
C LEU A 105 6.93 18.19 0.21
N ILE A 106 6.21 17.44 1.02
CA ILE A 106 4.76 17.29 0.93
C ILE A 106 4.06 18.58 1.40
N GLY A 107 4.52 19.20 2.47
CA GLY A 107 3.95 20.42 3.06
C GLY A 107 4.07 21.67 2.19
N ARG A 108 4.91 21.66 1.15
CA ARG A 108 4.98 22.74 0.16
C ARG A 108 3.79 22.78 -0.79
N SER A 109 3.04 21.70 -0.93
CA SER A 109 1.80 21.73 -1.68
C SER A 109 0.73 22.45 -0.84
N LYS A 110 0.00 23.41 -1.44
CA LYS A 110 -1.02 24.20 -0.74
C LYS A 110 -2.19 23.37 -0.19
N ARG A 111 -2.31 22.10 -0.56
CA ARG A 111 -3.41 21.20 -0.19
C ARG A 111 -2.92 19.79 0.05
N VAL A 112 -3.26 19.25 1.22
CA VAL A 112 -3.01 17.85 1.55
C VAL A 112 -4.11 16.99 0.93
N HIS A 113 -3.72 15.92 0.27
CA HIS A 113 -4.60 14.92 -0.33
C HIS A 113 -4.47 13.57 0.38
N ALA A 114 -5.43 12.67 0.13
CA ALA A 114 -5.40 11.30 0.66
C ALA A 114 -4.11 10.54 0.29
N ASP A 115 -3.57 10.77 -0.90
CA ASP A 115 -2.30 10.18 -1.33
C ASP A 115 -1.12 10.64 -0.48
N ASP A 116 -1.13 11.89 -0.02
CA ASP A 116 -0.08 12.42 0.87
C ASP A 116 -0.13 11.77 2.25
N VAL A 117 -1.34 11.54 2.76
CA VAL A 117 -1.56 10.81 4.01
C VAL A 117 -1.04 9.37 3.87
N TYR A 118 -1.36 8.69 2.80
CA TYR A 118 -0.89 7.35 2.53
C TYR A 118 0.65 7.27 2.45
N GLU A 119 1.29 8.15 1.70
CA GLU A 119 2.75 8.24 1.61
C GLU A 119 3.41 8.47 2.98
N CYS A 120 2.81 9.32 3.79
CA CYS A 120 3.26 9.56 5.15
C CYS A 120 3.15 8.30 6.02
N MET A 121 2.03 7.57 5.93
CA MET A 121 1.83 6.31 6.64
C MET A 121 2.90 5.28 6.28
N ILE A 122 3.19 5.12 4.99
CA ILE A 122 4.24 4.21 4.53
C ILE A 122 5.62 4.64 5.04
N SER A 123 5.91 5.94 5.01
CA SER A 123 7.18 6.46 5.52
C SER A 123 7.36 6.20 7.02
N LEU A 124 6.30 6.37 7.81
CA LEU A 124 6.32 6.05 9.24
C LEU A 124 6.51 4.55 9.49
N HIS A 125 5.84 3.72 8.72
CA HIS A 125 5.97 2.26 8.79
C HIS A 125 7.42 1.82 8.47
N ASP A 126 8.00 2.34 7.40
CA ASP A 126 9.39 2.03 7.02
C ASP A 126 10.41 2.43 8.10
N MET A 127 10.07 3.44 8.91
CA MET A 127 10.87 3.86 10.07
C MET A 127 10.55 3.10 11.36
N ASN A 128 9.69 2.10 11.30
CA ASN A 128 9.22 1.36 12.48
C ASN A 128 8.57 2.27 13.56
N LYS A 129 7.89 3.31 13.11
CA LYS A 129 7.18 4.24 13.98
C LYS A 129 5.68 3.96 13.94
N LYS A 130 5.05 3.97 15.10
CA LYS A 130 3.60 3.84 15.22
C LYS A 130 2.90 4.96 14.44
N ILE A 131 1.98 4.57 13.58
CA ILE A 131 1.19 5.48 12.77
C ILE A 131 0.00 5.99 13.59
N THR A 132 0.03 7.27 13.91
CA THR A 132 -1.05 7.97 14.62
C THR A 132 -1.46 9.20 13.83
N ILE A 133 -2.68 9.71 14.08
CA ILE A 133 -3.14 10.96 13.44
C ILE A 133 -2.18 12.11 13.76
N ARG A 134 -1.70 12.17 14.99
CA ARG A 134 -0.72 13.18 15.41
C ARG A 134 0.60 13.06 14.65
N ALA A 135 1.15 11.85 14.54
CA ALA A 135 2.39 11.63 13.80
C ALA A 135 2.26 12.04 12.34
N ILE A 136 1.11 11.75 11.71
CA ILE A 136 0.83 12.15 10.33
C ILE A 136 0.71 13.67 10.23
N SER A 137 -0.03 14.31 11.13
CA SER A 137 -0.21 15.76 11.11
C SER A 137 1.11 16.51 11.32
N ASP A 138 1.94 16.04 12.25
CA ASP A 138 3.27 16.61 12.50
C ASP A 138 4.19 16.44 11.28
N ALA A 139 4.17 15.28 10.64
CA ALA A 139 5.00 15.00 9.47
C ALA A 139 4.56 15.80 8.22
N LEU A 140 3.26 15.98 8.02
CA LEU A 140 2.71 16.74 6.90
C LEU A 140 2.65 18.26 7.15
N GLY A 141 2.85 18.69 8.38
CA GLY A 141 2.74 20.11 8.74
C GLY A 141 1.31 20.65 8.60
N CYS A 142 0.31 19.82 8.85
CA CYS A 142 -1.11 20.19 8.78
C CYS A 142 -1.82 19.86 10.09
N SER A 143 -3.07 20.35 10.23
CA SER A 143 -3.88 20.04 11.41
C SER A 143 -4.38 18.59 11.41
N SER A 144 -4.66 18.05 12.60
CA SER A 144 -5.29 16.73 12.76
C SER A 144 -6.64 16.65 12.04
N ARG A 145 -7.39 17.77 12.00
CA ARG A 145 -8.66 17.87 11.25
C ARG A 145 -8.43 17.64 9.74
N THR A 146 -7.36 18.17 9.18
CA THR A 146 -7.00 17.96 7.77
C THR A 146 -6.67 16.48 7.51
N VAL A 147 -5.94 15.85 8.41
CA VAL A 147 -5.65 14.40 8.33
C VAL A 147 -6.93 13.58 8.39
N HIS A 148 -7.82 13.85 9.35
CA HIS A 148 -9.11 13.15 9.47
C HIS A 148 -9.98 13.30 8.22
N ARG A 149 -10.00 14.49 7.63
CA ARG A 149 -10.78 14.76 6.40
C ARG A 149 -10.29 13.93 5.22
N ASN A 150 -9.00 13.66 5.14
CA ASN A 150 -8.37 12.90 4.07
C ASN A 150 -8.16 11.42 4.40
N MET A 151 -8.49 11.01 5.63
CA MET A 151 -8.42 9.63 6.08
C MET A 151 -9.72 8.90 5.75
N CYS A 152 -9.80 8.35 4.55
CA CYS A 152 -10.92 7.47 4.17
C CYS A 152 -10.88 6.15 4.93
N ASP A 153 -11.95 5.37 4.86
CA ASP A 153 -12.06 4.10 5.58
C ASP A 153 -10.99 3.09 5.15
N GLU A 154 -10.60 3.10 3.88
CA GLU A 154 -9.49 2.29 3.37
C GLU A 154 -8.17 2.64 4.06
N LEU A 155 -7.85 3.93 4.18
CA LEU A 155 -6.63 4.37 4.85
C LEU A 155 -6.64 4.10 6.35
N LYS A 156 -7.80 4.13 6.99
CA LYS A 156 -7.94 3.72 8.41
C LYS A 156 -7.56 2.26 8.58
N ARG A 157 -8.06 1.39 7.71
CA ARG A 157 -7.74 -0.05 7.73
C ARG A 157 -6.27 -0.30 7.45
N GLU A 158 -5.71 0.37 6.44
CA GLU A 158 -4.27 0.30 6.15
C GLU A 158 -3.44 0.72 7.36
N LYS A 159 -3.82 1.80 8.02
CA LYS A 159 -3.17 2.26 9.24
C LYS A 159 -3.19 1.19 10.35
N GLU A 160 -4.33 0.54 10.54
CA GLU A 160 -4.45 -0.53 11.54
C GLU A 160 -3.59 -1.75 11.18
N LEU A 161 -3.59 -2.16 9.90
CA LEU A 161 -2.76 -3.26 9.44
C LEU A 161 -1.27 -2.95 9.63
N LEU A 162 -0.84 -1.78 9.19
CA LEU A 162 0.55 -1.35 9.31
C LEU A 162 1.00 -1.28 10.77
N ASN A 163 0.14 -0.80 11.67
CA ASN A 163 0.44 -0.74 13.10
C ASN A 163 0.47 -2.11 13.80
N ARG A 164 -0.14 -3.13 13.22
CA ARG A 164 -0.04 -4.51 13.77
C ARG A 164 1.32 -5.14 13.50
N GLU A 165 2.05 -4.63 12.53
CA GLU A 165 3.34 -5.14 12.12
C GLU A 165 4.51 -4.48 12.88
N ILE A 166 4.25 -3.37 13.56
CA ILE A 166 5.21 -2.63 14.39
C ILE A 166 5.12 -3.10 15.84
#